data_bc3a180c7db1a5ec69050cd4df4ee7f8
#
_entry.id   bc3a180c7db1a5ec69050cd4df4ee7f8
#
_cell.length_a   1.000
_cell.length_b   1.000
_cell.length_c   1.000
_cell.angle_alpha   90.00
_cell.angle_beta   90.00
_cell.angle_gamma   90.00
#
_symmetry.space_group_name_H-M   'P 1'
#
loop_
_entity.id
_entity.type
_entity.pdbx_description
1 polymer ?
#
loop_
_entity_poly.entity_id
_entity_poly.type
_entity_poly.pdbx_seq_one_letter_code
_entity_poly.pdbx_strand_id
1 'polypeptide(L)'
;MIANGQALDGLLAPSDPLSTRTAFKKLNPLGRTVVSSTPKTLWEQDTAELPGSLAKLRRNARDFADKVLVPAALELDVTPQPPVGQWNPRLREVVSTAGRQGFMTDFVVPPPLGTAVVRASLYPVWPIVVKIEEFSRACGGLMLTLMVPVLGQCPFVLSGDVTAIRRFLLPAFREIKTGEPHPFSFAITEPAAGSDVEEGHGASVYTPGLIARRANGGWLLRGRKRFIGGGDLSKTLTVFAALDGEGMESWTCFVVQRGMAGFRPVRKELKMGMRASGTAELEFNDVFVPDTHIVGGLRKGWALNRATLNFSRIPVAGMGVGFARAALEAALEFACSTTLAGKPLVNYQEVQLMLAQMVAETKAIRAMVWHHARTFTPRQSVASMSKLYCTDRSLEVCNMAMDLMGNHSLLHANRAEKAFRDARLPIIFEGTNQINRLAVIEDIQEEVLAKCQP
;
A
#
# COMPACT_ATOMS: atom_id res chain seq x y z
N MET A 1 6.98 29.31 6.58
CA MET A 1 6.66 29.80 5.22
C MET A 1 7.60 30.94 4.89
N ILE A 2 8.36 30.81 3.80
CA ILE A 2 9.16 31.92 3.27
C ILE A 2 8.17 33.02 2.92
N ALA A 3 8.41 34.24 3.41
CA ALA A 3 7.52 35.38 3.16
C ALA A 3 7.35 35.58 1.64
N ASN A 4 6.12 35.88 1.21
CA ASN A 4 5.73 36.00 -0.18
C ASN A 4 6.73 36.85 -0.99
N GLY A 5 7.41 36.22 -1.93
CA GLY A 5 8.20 36.90 -2.97
C GLY A 5 9.68 37.12 -2.68
N GLN A 6 10.23 36.66 -1.56
CA GLN A 6 11.68 36.73 -1.34
C GLN A 6 12.39 35.61 -2.12
N ALA A 7 13.54 35.95 -2.72
CA ALA A 7 14.44 35.00 -3.34
C ALA A 7 15.09 34.09 -2.28
N LEU A 8 15.35 32.84 -2.63
CA LEU A 8 16.33 32.03 -1.92
C LEU A 8 17.74 32.51 -2.29
N ASP A 9 18.69 32.48 -1.37
CA ASP A 9 20.07 32.84 -1.66
C ASP A 9 20.61 32.02 -2.84
N GLY A 10 21.24 32.69 -3.76
CA GLY A 10 21.74 32.10 -5.00
C GLY A 10 20.70 31.89 -6.11
N LEU A 11 19.43 32.20 -5.87
CA LEU A 11 18.37 32.15 -6.87
C LEU A 11 17.76 33.51 -7.10
N LEU A 12 17.33 33.79 -8.35
CA LEU A 12 16.64 35.04 -8.71
C LEU A 12 15.27 35.10 -8.02
N ALA A 13 14.89 36.29 -7.54
CA ALA A 13 13.53 36.52 -7.05
C ALA A 13 12.51 36.18 -8.14
N PRO A 14 11.34 35.66 -7.81
CA PRO A 14 10.29 35.37 -8.81
C PRO A 14 9.85 36.58 -9.63
N SER A 15 10.06 37.81 -9.11
CA SER A 15 9.78 39.08 -9.79
C SER A 15 10.96 39.61 -10.64
N ASP A 16 12.15 39.04 -10.51
CA ASP A 16 13.32 39.46 -11.28
C ASP A 16 13.04 39.27 -12.79
N PRO A 17 13.43 40.28 -13.63
CA PRO A 17 13.27 40.19 -15.08
C PRO A 17 13.95 39.00 -15.74
N LEU A 18 15.00 38.44 -15.14
CA LEU A 18 15.77 37.29 -15.63
C LEU A 18 15.26 35.97 -15.02
N SER A 19 14.38 36.03 -14.00
CA SER A 19 13.78 34.78 -13.47
C SER A 19 13.00 34.05 -14.56
N THR A 20 13.07 32.72 -14.59
CA THR A 20 12.34 31.86 -15.55
C THR A 20 10.85 32.22 -15.58
N ARG A 21 10.26 32.49 -14.43
CA ARG A 21 8.86 32.87 -14.29
C ARG A 21 8.52 34.20 -14.99
N THR A 22 9.34 35.23 -14.85
CA THR A 22 9.13 36.50 -15.49
C THR A 22 9.49 36.45 -16.97
N ALA A 23 10.58 35.75 -17.33
CA ALA A 23 10.97 35.52 -18.71
C ALA A 23 9.87 34.84 -19.54
N PHE A 24 9.26 33.78 -19.01
CA PHE A 24 8.19 33.04 -19.71
C PHE A 24 6.91 33.85 -19.92
N LYS A 25 6.62 34.85 -19.06
CA LYS A 25 5.49 35.76 -19.27
C LYS A 25 5.67 36.66 -20.51
N LYS A 26 6.91 36.87 -20.95
CA LYS A 26 7.24 37.69 -22.14
C LYS A 26 7.04 36.93 -23.45
N LEU A 27 6.84 35.57 -23.39
CA LEU A 27 6.60 34.78 -24.60
C LEU A 27 5.24 35.13 -25.21
N ASN A 28 5.13 34.91 -26.51
CA ASN A 28 3.86 35.02 -27.22
C ASN A 28 2.86 33.94 -26.72
N PRO A 29 1.56 34.00 -27.06
CA PRO A 29 0.57 33.05 -26.62
C PRO A 29 0.94 31.59 -26.91
N LEU A 30 1.50 31.30 -28.09
CA LEU A 30 1.93 29.95 -28.48
C LEU A 30 3.07 29.45 -27.58
N GLY A 31 4.11 30.25 -27.37
CA GLY A 31 5.22 29.92 -26.48
C GLY A 31 4.75 29.64 -25.04
N ARG A 32 3.76 30.39 -24.55
CA ARG A 32 3.17 30.18 -23.23
C ARG A 32 2.32 28.92 -23.09
N THR A 33 1.94 28.28 -24.19
CA THR A 33 1.28 26.97 -24.14
C THR A 33 2.26 25.82 -23.93
N VAL A 34 3.53 26.02 -24.29
CA VAL A 34 4.58 25.00 -24.20
C VAL A 34 5.30 25.03 -22.84
N VAL A 35 5.35 26.19 -22.19
CA VAL A 35 6.02 26.37 -20.89
C VAL A 35 5.08 26.99 -19.87
N SER A 36 5.10 26.47 -18.62
CA SER A 36 4.28 26.99 -17.54
C SER A 36 5.09 27.89 -16.61
N SER A 37 4.56 29.07 -16.33
CA SER A 37 5.08 30.00 -15.31
C SER A 37 4.14 30.20 -14.12
N THR A 38 3.05 29.44 -14.06
CA THR A 38 2.05 29.55 -12.99
C THR A 38 2.57 28.91 -11.71
N PRO A 39 2.64 29.66 -10.59
CA PRO A 39 3.06 29.11 -9.33
C PRO A 39 1.99 28.14 -8.82
N LYS A 40 2.38 26.90 -8.59
CA LYS A 40 1.57 25.85 -7.97
C LYS A 40 2.47 25.03 -7.05
N THR A 41 1.92 24.59 -5.95
CA THR A 41 2.59 23.58 -5.13
C THR A 41 2.79 22.29 -5.93
N LEU A 42 3.78 21.48 -5.55
CA LEU A 42 4.01 20.18 -6.19
C LEU A 42 2.74 19.32 -6.17
N TRP A 43 2.00 19.36 -5.08
CA TRP A 43 0.75 18.61 -4.94
C TRP A 43 -0.35 19.08 -5.91
N GLU A 44 -0.48 20.40 -6.12
CA GLU A 44 -1.44 20.97 -7.09
C GLU A 44 -1.06 20.65 -8.53
N GLN A 45 0.24 20.69 -8.85
CA GLN A 45 0.75 20.30 -10.16
C GLN A 45 0.37 18.85 -10.47
N ASP A 46 0.72 17.91 -9.56
CA ASP A 46 0.44 16.50 -9.73
C ASP A 46 -1.08 16.22 -9.79
N THR A 47 -1.87 16.94 -8.97
CA THR A 47 -3.33 16.74 -8.96
C THR A 47 -3.97 17.23 -10.27
N ALA A 48 -3.41 18.24 -10.90
CA ALA A 48 -3.90 18.75 -12.18
C ALA A 48 -3.65 17.78 -13.36
N GLU A 49 -2.71 16.85 -13.23
CA GLU A 49 -2.44 15.81 -14.23
C GLU A 49 -3.49 14.68 -14.23
N LEU A 50 -4.28 14.57 -13.15
CA LEU A 50 -5.27 13.51 -12.99
C LEU A 50 -6.58 13.83 -13.70
N PRO A 51 -7.28 12.81 -14.26
CA PRO A 51 -8.67 12.94 -14.66
C PRO A 51 -9.54 13.50 -13.52
N GLY A 52 -10.55 14.32 -13.84
CA GLY A 52 -11.34 15.06 -12.85
C GLY A 52 -11.91 14.21 -11.71
N SER A 53 -12.33 12.97 -11.98
CA SER A 53 -12.82 12.03 -10.95
C SER A 53 -11.71 11.59 -9.99
N LEU A 54 -10.51 11.30 -10.50
CA LEU A 54 -9.35 10.93 -9.68
C LEU A 54 -8.77 12.12 -8.93
N ALA A 55 -8.75 13.31 -9.55
CA ALA A 55 -8.39 14.55 -8.87
C ALA A 55 -9.34 14.85 -7.70
N LYS A 56 -10.65 14.60 -7.86
CA LYS A 56 -11.63 14.71 -6.76
C LYS A 56 -11.36 13.66 -5.66
N LEU A 57 -11.13 12.40 -6.06
CA LEU A 57 -10.78 11.34 -5.12
C LEU A 57 -9.52 11.68 -4.32
N ARG A 58 -8.48 12.19 -4.98
CA ARG A 58 -7.24 12.62 -4.34
C ARG A 58 -7.46 13.72 -3.31
N ARG A 59 -8.26 14.73 -3.66
CA ARG A 59 -8.63 15.81 -2.70
C ARG A 59 -9.36 15.26 -1.49
N ASN A 60 -10.35 14.37 -1.69
CA ASN A 60 -11.10 13.76 -0.59
C ASN A 60 -10.19 12.88 0.29
N ALA A 61 -9.30 12.10 -0.33
CA ALA A 61 -8.33 11.28 0.39
C ALA A 61 -7.33 12.12 1.20
N ARG A 62 -6.86 13.26 0.62
CA ARG A 62 -5.99 14.21 1.31
C ARG A 62 -6.71 14.83 2.51
N ASP A 63 -7.93 15.29 2.31
CA ASP A 63 -8.75 15.90 3.37
C ASP A 63 -9.00 14.92 4.54
N PHE A 64 -9.36 13.68 4.22
CA PHE A 64 -9.48 12.62 5.23
C PHE A 64 -8.14 12.32 5.92
N ALA A 65 -7.05 12.22 5.16
CA ALA A 65 -5.72 11.98 5.71
C ALA A 65 -5.32 13.08 6.69
N ASP A 66 -5.48 14.34 6.32
CA ASP A 66 -5.08 15.49 7.15
C ASP A 66 -5.98 15.65 8.40
N LYS A 67 -7.30 15.41 8.28
CA LYS A 67 -8.25 15.61 9.40
C LYS A 67 -8.36 14.41 10.34
N VAL A 68 -8.14 13.19 9.84
CA VAL A 68 -8.39 11.95 10.60
C VAL A 68 -7.12 11.15 10.85
N LEU A 69 -6.30 10.91 9.79
CA LEU A 69 -5.13 10.04 9.94
C LEU A 69 -3.95 10.74 10.59
N VAL A 70 -3.64 11.98 10.22
CA VAL A 70 -2.50 12.72 10.77
C VAL A 70 -2.62 12.90 12.28
N PRO A 71 -3.78 13.34 12.85
CA PRO A 71 -3.92 13.46 14.30
C PRO A 71 -3.76 12.15 15.07
N ALA A 72 -4.15 11.02 14.46
CA ALA A 72 -4.05 9.70 15.10
C ALA A 72 -2.69 9.01 14.87
N ALA A 73 -1.88 9.50 13.93
CA ALA A 73 -0.69 8.79 13.45
C ALA A 73 0.37 8.59 14.52
N LEU A 74 0.77 9.65 15.21
CA LEU A 74 1.82 9.61 16.23
C LEU A 74 1.33 8.94 17.50
N GLU A 75 0.09 9.21 17.91
CA GLU A 75 -0.55 8.58 19.06
C GLU A 75 -0.53 7.05 18.91
N LEU A 76 -1.06 6.52 17.80
CA LEU A 76 -1.19 5.08 17.58
C LEU A 76 0.15 4.40 17.27
N ASP A 77 1.19 5.15 16.93
CA ASP A 77 2.54 4.59 16.72
C ASP A 77 3.23 4.24 18.04
N VAL A 78 2.98 5.01 19.12
CA VAL A 78 3.59 4.81 20.44
C VAL A 78 2.67 4.12 21.45
N THR A 79 1.36 4.18 21.25
CA THR A 79 0.40 3.53 22.14
C THR A 79 0.61 2.01 22.14
N PRO A 80 0.73 1.37 23.30
CA PRO A 80 0.81 -0.08 23.38
C PRO A 80 -0.39 -0.73 22.69
N GLN A 81 -0.12 -1.77 21.90
CA GLN A 81 -1.19 -2.50 21.23
C GLN A 81 -2.08 -3.20 22.28
N PRO A 82 -3.41 -3.14 22.12
CA PRO A 82 -4.33 -3.86 23.01
C PRO A 82 -4.12 -5.37 22.88
N PRO A 83 -4.64 -6.17 23.82
CA PRO A 83 -4.63 -7.64 23.71
C PRO A 83 -5.14 -8.15 22.36
N VAL A 84 -4.72 -9.34 21.99
CA VAL A 84 -5.12 -10.00 20.72
C VAL A 84 -6.63 -10.04 20.61
N GLY A 85 -7.15 -9.64 19.46
CA GLY A 85 -8.60 -9.63 19.17
C GLY A 85 -9.37 -8.41 19.72
N GLN A 86 -8.70 -7.50 20.39
CA GLN A 86 -9.32 -6.27 20.91
C GLN A 86 -8.94 -5.06 20.07
N TRP A 87 -9.91 -4.18 19.87
CA TRP A 87 -9.72 -2.92 19.18
C TRP A 87 -9.12 -1.86 20.10
N ASN A 88 -8.13 -1.12 19.61
CA ASN A 88 -7.84 0.20 20.15
C ASN A 88 -9.03 1.12 19.81
N PRO A 89 -9.62 1.86 20.76
CA PRO A 89 -10.79 2.72 20.52
C PRO A 89 -10.54 3.76 19.40
N ARG A 90 -9.37 4.40 19.42
CA ARG A 90 -8.98 5.40 18.40
C ARG A 90 -8.86 4.78 17.02
N LEU A 91 -8.24 3.60 16.91
CA LEU A 91 -8.13 2.86 15.66
C LEU A 91 -9.52 2.47 15.13
N ARG A 92 -10.40 1.99 16.00
CA ARG A 92 -11.79 1.64 15.62
C ARG A 92 -12.54 2.85 15.08
N GLU A 93 -12.41 4.01 15.71
CA GLU A 93 -13.02 5.26 15.25
C GLU A 93 -12.54 5.65 13.85
N VAL A 94 -11.23 5.56 13.58
CA VAL A 94 -10.64 5.82 12.27
C VAL A 94 -11.21 4.88 11.20
N VAL A 95 -11.25 3.57 11.48
CA VAL A 95 -11.78 2.56 10.56
C VAL A 95 -13.28 2.78 10.30
N SER A 96 -14.06 3.05 11.33
CA SER A 96 -15.49 3.35 11.22
C SER A 96 -15.75 4.58 10.37
N THR A 97 -14.95 5.63 10.53
CA THR A 97 -15.08 6.87 9.76
C THR A 97 -14.70 6.66 8.29
N ALA A 98 -13.62 5.92 8.02
CA ALA A 98 -13.21 5.54 6.67
C ALA A 98 -14.29 4.71 5.96
N GLY A 99 -14.92 3.77 6.68
CA GLY A 99 -16.01 2.95 6.17
C GLY A 99 -17.22 3.78 5.75
N ARG A 100 -17.69 4.69 6.62
CA ARG A 100 -18.80 5.61 6.32
C ARG A 100 -18.51 6.53 5.13
N GLN A 101 -17.26 6.93 4.94
CA GLN A 101 -16.84 7.77 3.81
C GLN A 101 -16.59 6.99 2.51
N GLY A 102 -16.75 5.65 2.51
CA GLY A 102 -16.64 4.82 1.34
C GLY A 102 -15.20 4.45 0.94
N PHE A 103 -14.18 4.78 1.74
CA PHE A 103 -12.78 4.50 1.40
C PHE A 103 -12.41 3.01 1.44
N MET A 104 -13.28 2.15 1.97
CA MET A 104 -13.00 0.72 2.14
C MET A 104 -13.86 -0.21 1.26
N THR A 105 -14.81 0.34 0.46
CA THR A 105 -15.81 -0.49 -0.25
C THR A 105 -16.02 -0.15 -1.72
N ASP A 106 -15.35 0.87 -2.25
CA ASP A 106 -15.75 1.53 -3.50
C ASP A 106 -15.05 1.03 -4.76
N PHE A 107 -14.09 0.08 -4.68
CA PHE A 107 -13.29 -0.27 -5.86
C PHE A 107 -13.14 -1.76 -6.15
N VAL A 108 -13.66 -2.64 -5.31
CA VAL A 108 -13.45 -4.09 -5.45
C VAL A 108 -14.64 -4.80 -6.10
N VAL A 109 -15.82 -4.20 -6.08
CA VAL A 109 -17.06 -4.86 -6.56
C VAL A 109 -17.58 -4.20 -7.85
N PRO A 110 -17.69 -4.97 -8.96
CA PRO A 110 -18.21 -4.45 -10.23
C PRO A 110 -19.70 -4.02 -10.14
N PRO A 111 -20.16 -3.11 -11.02
CA PRO A 111 -21.59 -2.83 -11.16
C PRO A 111 -22.39 -4.08 -11.52
N PRO A 112 -23.66 -4.16 -11.10
CA PRO A 112 -24.44 -3.19 -10.34
C PRO A 112 -24.23 -3.25 -8.84
N LEU A 113 -23.27 -4.01 -8.36
CA LEU A 113 -23.07 -4.33 -6.94
C LEU A 113 -22.25 -3.29 -6.17
N GLY A 114 -21.46 -2.46 -6.88
CA GLY A 114 -20.69 -1.34 -6.33
C GLY A 114 -20.92 -0.02 -7.07
N THR A 115 -20.85 1.11 -6.36
CA THR A 115 -21.27 2.43 -6.91
C THR A 115 -20.14 3.23 -7.59
N ALA A 116 -18.87 2.95 -7.32
CA ALA A 116 -17.74 3.72 -7.89
C ALA A 116 -17.04 3.03 -9.07
N VAL A 117 -17.38 1.80 -9.37
CA VAL A 117 -16.63 0.89 -10.23
C VAL A 117 -16.83 1.17 -11.73
N VAL A 118 -17.92 1.81 -12.15
CA VAL A 118 -18.20 2.05 -13.58
C VAL A 118 -17.13 2.92 -14.25
N ARG A 119 -16.54 3.85 -13.51
CA ARG A 119 -15.43 4.70 -14.03
C ARG A 119 -14.05 4.15 -13.71
N ALA A 120 -13.93 3.35 -12.66
CA ALA A 120 -12.70 2.64 -12.30
C ALA A 120 -12.49 1.35 -13.11
N SER A 121 -13.49 0.88 -13.85
CA SER A 121 -13.41 -0.36 -14.64
C SER A 121 -12.35 -0.34 -15.74
N LEU A 122 -11.98 0.85 -16.24
CA LEU A 122 -10.89 1.01 -17.22
C LEU A 122 -9.50 1.03 -16.55
N TYR A 123 -9.42 1.38 -15.25
CA TYR A 123 -8.17 1.53 -14.52
C TYR A 123 -8.36 1.11 -13.05
N PRO A 124 -8.55 -0.18 -12.76
CA PRO A 124 -8.98 -0.64 -11.44
C PRO A 124 -7.98 -0.33 -10.31
N VAL A 125 -6.70 -0.24 -10.64
CA VAL A 125 -5.60 -0.02 -9.68
C VAL A 125 -5.38 1.46 -9.38
N TRP A 126 -5.65 2.36 -10.32
CA TRP A 126 -5.31 3.77 -10.18
C TRP A 126 -6.05 4.51 -9.04
N PRO A 127 -7.37 4.33 -8.83
CA PRO A 127 -8.05 4.90 -7.66
C PRO A 127 -7.46 4.43 -6.33
N ILE A 128 -7.02 3.15 -6.27
CA ILE A 128 -6.39 2.57 -5.09
C ILE A 128 -5.06 3.28 -4.81
N VAL A 129 -4.21 3.40 -5.83
CA VAL A 129 -2.91 4.06 -5.74
C VAL A 129 -3.04 5.50 -5.25
N VAL A 130 -3.99 6.26 -5.80
CA VAL A 130 -4.22 7.66 -5.40
C VAL A 130 -4.59 7.78 -3.92
N LYS A 131 -5.45 6.88 -3.39
CA LYS A 131 -5.79 6.85 -1.96
C LYS A 131 -4.60 6.43 -1.10
N ILE A 132 -3.94 5.35 -1.49
CA ILE A 132 -2.78 4.81 -0.75
C ILE A 132 -1.67 5.84 -0.63
N GLU A 133 -1.36 6.60 -1.66
CA GLU A 133 -0.36 7.67 -1.61
C GLU A 133 -0.70 8.70 -0.51
N GLU A 134 -1.95 9.21 -0.47
CA GLU A 134 -2.34 10.21 0.51
C GLU A 134 -2.39 9.62 1.94
N PHE A 135 -2.86 8.39 2.09
CA PHE A 135 -2.94 7.73 3.40
C PHE A 135 -1.55 7.34 3.94
N SER A 136 -0.66 6.84 3.08
CA SER A 136 0.72 6.49 3.48
C SER A 136 1.53 7.72 3.88
N ARG A 137 1.31 8.86 3.19
CA ARG A 137 1.89 10.14 3.59
C ARG A 137 1.51 10.52 5.02
N ALA A 138 0.29 10.24 5.43
CA ALA A 138 -0.17 10.51 6.80
C ALA A 138 0.37 9.48 7.79
N CYS A 139 0.19 8.19 7.51
CA CYS A 139 0.62 7.09 8.37
C CYS A 139 0.55 5.73 7.65
N GLY A 140 1.68 5.05 7.52
CA GLY A 140 1.75 3.72 6.92
C GLY A 140 0.93 2.67 7.67
N GLY A 141 0.92 2.71 8.99
CA GLY A 141 0.15 1.76 9.81
C GLY A 141 -1.36 1.92 9.65
N LEU A 142 -1.86 3.17 9.68
CA LEU A 142 -3.29 3.44 9.45
C LEU A 142 -3.69 3.11 8.01
N MET A 143 -2.86 3.46 7.04
CA MET A 143 -3.09 3.07 5.64
C MET A 143 -3.22 1.56 5.51
N LEU A 144 -2.31 0.76 6.09
CA LEU A 144 -2.42 -0.71 6.07
C LEU A 144 -3.73 -1.20 6.70
N THR A 145 -4.13 -0.66 7.85
CA THR A 145 -5.38 -1.07 8.51
C THR A 145 -6.61 -0.81 7.62
N LEU A 146 -6.60 0.27 6.84
CA LEU A 146 -7.69 0.62 5.94
C LEU A 146 -7.66 -0.16 4.61
N MET A 147 -6.47 -0.47 4.08
CA MET A 147 -6.31 -0.96 2.73
C MET A 147 -5.92 -2.46 2.63
N VAL A 148 -5.33 -3.06 3.68
CA VAL A 148 -5.08 -4.52 3.72
C VAL A 148 -6.36 -5.35 3.60
N PRO A 149 -7.53 -4.94 4.12
CA PRO A 149 -8.78 -5.64 3.86
C PRO A 149 -9.07 -5.89 2.38
N VAL A 150 -8.62 -5.00 1.49
CA VAL A 150 -8.73 -5.18 0.02
C VAL A 150 -8.01 -6.44 -0.44
N LEU A 151 -6.84 -6.71 0.12
CA LEU A 151 -6.07 -7.91 -0.21
C LEU A 151 -6.85 -9.19 0.12
N GLY A 152 -7.48 -9.24 1.32
CA GLY A 152 -8.36 -10.34 1.71
C GLY A 152 -9.65 -10.45 0.87
N GLN A 153 -10.05 -9.35 0.18
CA GLN A 153 -11.21 -9.32 -0.71
C GLN A 153 -10.85 -9.74 -2.15
N CYS A 154 -9.59 -9.58 -2.57
CA CYS A 154 -9.14 -9.88 -3.93
C CYS A 154 -9.51 -11.29 -4.42
N PRO A 155 -9.31 -12.39 -3.66
CA PRO A 155 -9.66 -13.73 -4.10
C PRO A 155 -11.12 -13.89 -4.53
N PHE A 156 -12.07 -13.24 -3.84
CA PHE A 156 -13.48 -13.26 -4.22
C PHE A 156 -13.73 -12.65 -5.60
N VAL A 157 -13.08 -11.52 -5.87
CA VAL A 157 -13.27 -10.78 -7.12
C VAL A 157 -12.50 -11.43 -8.27
N LEU A 158 -11.25 -11.82 -8.03
CA LEU A 158 -10.38 -12.41 -9.05
C LEU A 158 -10.81 -13.82 -9.46
N SER A 159 -11.47 -14.56 -8.57
CA SER A 159 -12.06 -15.86 -8.92
C SER A 159 -13.31 -15.75 -9.79
N GLY A 160 -13.97 -14.58 -9.81
CA GLY A 160 -15.30 -14.45 -10.42
C GLY A 160 -16.41 -15.22 -9.72
N ASP A 161 -16.19 -15.71 -8.50
CA ASP A 161 -17.17 -16.50 -7.73
C ASP A 161 -18.28 -15.60 -7.19
N VAL A 162 -19.35 -15.45 -8.00
CA VAL A 162 -20.51 -14.62 -7.66
C VAL A 162 -21.20 -15.11 -6.37
N THR A 163 -21.18 -16.42 -6.11
CA THR A 163 -21.80 -16.99 -4.92
C THR A 163 -21.03 -16.59 -3.66
N ALA A 164 -19.71 -16.70 -3.69
CA ALA A 164 -18.85 -16.26 -2.60
C ALA A 164 -18.92 -14.74 -2.39
N ILE A 165 -18.94 -13.94 -3.47
CA ILE A 165 -19.14 -12.47 -3.40
C ILE A 165 -20.46 -12.14 -2.68
N ARG A 166 -21.57 -12.75 -3.07
CA ARG A 166 -22.90 -12.51 -2.45
C ARG A 166 -22.95 -12.94 -1.01
N ARG A 167 -22.29 -14.04 -0.67
CA ARG A 167 -22.32 -14.63 0.68
C ARG A 167 -21.44 -13.89 1.67
N PHE A 168 -20.24 -13.47 1.28
CA PHE A 168 -19.22 -12.94 2.21
C PHE A 168 -18.93 -11.46 2.00
N LEU A 169 -18.82 -11.01 0.76
CA LEU A 169 -18.33 -9.67 0.48
C LEU A 169 -19.43 -8.61 0.60
N LEU A 170 -20.62 -8.85 0.02
CA LEU A 170 -21.69 -7.86 0.05
C LEU A 170 -22.26 -7.60 1.45
N PRO A 171 -22.49 -8.60 2.33
CA PRO A 171 -22.88 -8.33 3.71
C PRO A 171 -21.87 -7.51 4.47
N ALA A 172 -20.57 -7.85 4.34
CA ALA A 172 -19.50 -7.08 4.96
C ALA A 172 -19.47 -5.63 4.50
N PHE A 173 -19.67 -5.37 3.21
CA PHE A 173 -19.73 -4.00 2.70
C PHE A 173 -20.90 -3.18 3.24
N ARG A 174 -22.03 -3.82 3.51
CA ARG A 174 -23.16 -3.16 4.20
C ARG A 174 -22.78 -2.75 5.62
N GLU A 175 -22.15 -3.64 6.39
CA GLU A 175 -21.64 -3.31 7.74
C GLU A 175 -20.63 -2.16 7.68
N ILE A 176 -19.62 -2.24 6.82
CA ILE A 176 -18.60 -1.20 6.67
C ILE A 176 -19.22 0.17 6.37
N LYS A 177 -20.21 0.23 5.49
CA LYS A 177 -20.90 1.49 5.13
C LYS A 177 -21.68 2.11 6.28
N THR A 178 -22.16 1.33 7.24
CA THR A 178 -22.78 1.86 8.46
C THR A 178 -21.75 2.33 9.49
N GLY A 179 -20.47 2.04 9.27
CA GLY A 179 -19.37 2.34 10.18
C GLY A 179 -19.05 1.21 11.16
N GLU A 180 -19.66 0.03 10.99
CA GLU A 180 -19.25 -1.15 11.75
C GLU A 180 -18.02 -1.79 11.07
N PRO A 181 -16.87 -1.89 11.74
CA PRO A 181 -15.68 -2.48 11.16
C PRO A 181 -15.89 -3.95 10.78
N HIS A 182 -15.58 -4.28 9.53
CA HIS A 182 -15.51 -5.64 9.04
C HIS A 182 -14.21 -5.87 8.28
N PRO A 183 -13.08 -5.98 8.99
CA PRO A 183 -11.80 -6.19 8.33
C PRO A 183 -11.70 -7.60 7.74
N PHE A 184 -11.07 -7.67 6.57
CA PHE A 184 -10.65 -8.91 5.91
C PHE A 184 -9.15 -9.10 6.10
N SER A 185 -8.70 -10.35 6.05
CA SER A 185 -7.27 -10.67 5.96
C SER A 185 -6.99 -11.71 4.88
N PHE A 186 -5.78 -11.63 4.34
CA PHE A 186 -5.22 -12.54 3.35
C PHE A 186 -4.15 -13.40 4.04
N ALA A 187 -4.43 -14.68 4.24
CA ALA A 187 -3.60 -15.55 5.07
C ALA A 187 -2.84 -16.58 4.22
N ILE A 188 -1.64 -16.19 3.75
CA ILE A 188 -0.75 -17.04 2.94
C ILE A 188 0.51 -17.47 3.70
N THR A 189 1.24 -16.53 4.31
CA THR A 189 2.55 -16.75 4.92
C THR A 189 2.47 -17.74 6.08
N GLU A 190 3.41 -18.66 6.15
CA GLU A 190 3.53 -19.68 7.16
C GLU A 190 4.77 -19.46 8.05
N PRO A 191 4.88 -20.08 9.24
CA PRO A 191 6.04 -19.91 10.10
C PRO A 191 7.37 -20.28 9.43
N ALA A 192 7.35 -21.25 8.52
CA ALA A 192 8.53 -21.80 7.85
C ALA A 192 8.70 -21.26 6.41
N ALA A 193 7.74 -20.50 5.86
CA ALA A 193 7.79 -20.08 4.47
C ALA A 193 7.10 -18.73 4.24
N GLY A 194 7.73 -17.89 3.43
CA GLY A 194 7.24 -16.58 3.00
C GLY A 194 7.54 -16.36 1.52
N SER A 195 8.33 -15.35 1.18
CA SER A 195 8.68 -15.03 -0.20
C SER A 195 9.44 -16.13 -0.96
N ASP A 196 10.15 -16.96 -0.26
CA ASP A 196 10.88 -18.13 -0.79
C ASP A 196 9.98 -19.16 -1.49
N VAL A 197 8.68 -19.16 -1.18
CA VAL A 197 7.69 -20.03 -1.84
C VAL A 197 6.75 -19.26 -2.77
N GLU A 198 7.04 -18.00 -3.06
CA GLU A 198 6.22 -17.19 -3.98
C GLU A 198 6.67 -17.32 -5.44
N GLU A 199 7.84 -17.88 -5.70
CA GLU A 199 8.31 -18.20 -7.03
C GLU A 199 8.17 -19.71 -7.32
N GLY A 200 8.16 -20.10 -8.62
CA GLY A 200 7.78 -21.46 -9.02
C GLY A 200 8.66 -22.57 -8.47
N HIS A 201 10.00 -22.34 -8.43
CA HIS A 201 10.92 -23.34 -7.91
C HIS A 201 10.77 -23.54 -6.39
N GLY A 202 10.78 -22.47 -5.61
CA GLY A 202 10.59 -22.55 -4.16
C GLY A 202 9.23 -23.19 -3.79
N ALA A 203 8.18 -22.83 -4.52
CA ALA A 203 6.87 -23.44 -4.33
C ALA A 203 6.86 -24.95 -4.62
N SER A 204 7.58 -25.41 -5.62
CA SER A 204 7.60 -26.81 -6.04
C SER A 204 8.26 -27.76 -5.02
N VAL A 205 9.15 -27.24 -4.17
CA VAL A 205 9.89 -28.03 -3.18
C VAL A 205 9.38 -27.83 -1.75
N TYR A 206 8.49 -26.85 -1.53
CA TYR A 206 7.98 -26.55 -0.21
C TYR A 206 6.86 -27.51 0.20
N THR A 207 6.95 -28.02 1.44
CA THR A 207 5.84 -28.78 2.06
C THR A 207 4.99 -27.81 2.89
N PRO A 208 3.74 -27.53 2.48
CA PRO A 208 2.86 -26.62 3.20
C PRO A 208 2.58 -27.05 4.63
N GLY A 209 2.61 -26.08 5.55
CA GLY A 209 2.37 -26.31 6.97
C GLY A 209 0.90 -26.20 7.38
N LEU A 210 0.06 -25.50 6.60
CA LEU A 210 -1.38 -25.49 6.79
C LEU A 210 -2.05 -26.45 5.83
N ILE A 211 -2.67 -27.49 6.37
CA ILE A 211 -3.26 -28.62 5.64
C ILE A 211 -4.78 -28.63 5.79
N ALA A 212 -5.48 -28.92 4.71
CA ALA A 212 -6.91 -29.15 4.65
C ALA A 212 -7.21 -30.63 4.44
N ARG A 213 -7.75 -31.30 5.46
CA ARG A 213 -8.17 -32.72 5.40
C ARG A 213 -9.64 -32.81 5.08
N ARG A 214 -10.01 -33.70 4.16
CA ARG A 214 -11.41 -33.94 3.79
C ARG A 214 -12.22 -34.42 5.00
N ALA A 215 -13.42 -33.86 5.17
CA ALA A 215 -14.42 -34.28 6.17
C ALA A 215 -15.81 -34.34 5.53
N ASN A 216 -16.78 -34.85 6.23
CA ASN A 216 -18.15 -34.93 5.70
C ASN A 216 -18.73 -33.50 5.52
N GLY A 217 -19.06 -33.13 4.28
CA GLY A 217 -19.61 -31.83 3.91
C GLY A 217 -18.64 -30.66 3.94
N GLY A 218 -17.31 -30.91 4.09
CA GLY A 218 -16.32 -29.84 4.16
C GLY A 218 -14.90 -30.35 4.42
N TRP A 219 -14.11 -29.50 5.08
CA TRP A 219 -12.69 -29.68 5.31
C TRP A 219 -12.31 -29.30 6.73
N LEU A 220 -11.32 -29.96 7.31
CA LEU A 220 -10.69 -29.62 8.57
C LEU A 220 -9.34 -28.97 8.29
N LEU A 221 -9.19 -27.71 8.68
CA LEU A 221 -7.93 -26.98 8.55
C LEU A 221 -7.09 -27.16 9.82
N ARG A 222 -5.82 -27.56 9.66
CA ARG A 222 -4.85 -27.70 10.76
C ARG A 222 -3.50 -27.13 10.39
N GLY A 223 -2.95 -26.26 11.25
CA GLY A 223 -1.65 -25.61 11.07
C GLY A 223 -1.64 -24.17 11.52
N ARG A 224 -0.68 -23.38 11.01
CA ARG A 224 -0.50 -21.97 11.39
C ARG A 224 -0.22 -21.08 10.20
N LYS A 225 -0.68 -19.83 10.30
CA LYS A 225 -0.28 -18.72 9.43
C LYS A 225 0.35 -17.63 10.26
N ARG A 226 1.36 -16.93 9.71
CA ARG A 226 2.13 -15.91 10.43
C ARG A 226 2.24 -14.62 9.62
N PHE A 227 2.50 -13.51 10.32
CA PHE A 227 2.59 -12.18 9.72
C PHE A 227 1.34 -11.73 8.96
N ILE A 228 0.17 -12.16 9.39
CA ILE A 228 -1.08 -11.86 8.71
C ILE A 228 -1.58 -10.46 9.11
N GLY A 229 -1.60 -9.55 8.14
CA GLY A 229 -2.05 -8.17 8.33
C GLY A 229 -3.50 -8.10 8.78
N GLY A 230 -3.78 -7.45 9.92
CA GLY A 230 -5.12 -7.33 10.50
C GLY A 230 -5.72 -8.65 11.02
N GLY A 231 -4.96 -9.76 10.99
CA GLY A 231 -5.48 -11.10 11.30
C GLY A 231 -6.08 -11.25 12.68
N ASP A 232 -5.60 -10.47 13.65
CA ASP A 232 -6.16 -10.49 15.02
C ASP A 232 -7.54 -9.83 15.14
N LEU A 233 -7.89 -8.93 14.21
CA LEU A 233 -9.16 -8.20 14.20
C LEU A 233 -10.11 -8.64 13.08
N SER A 234 -9.65 -9.42 12.11
CA SER A 234 -10.44 -9.84 10.96
C SER A 234 -11.69 -10.60 11.34
N LYS A 235 -12.82 -10.21 10.74
CA LYS A 235 -14.08 -10.99 10.80
C LYS A 235 -14.11 -12.09 9.74
N THR A 236 -13.50 -11.85 8.58
CA THR A 236 -13.45 -12.79 7.46
C THR A 236 -12.01 -12.89 6.93
N LEU A 237 -11.54 -14.10 6.71
CA LEU A 237 -10.19 -14.36 6.20
C LEU A 237 -10.28 -15.24 4.94
N THR A 238 -9.49 -14.92 3.93
CA THR A 238 -9.14 -15.83 2.84
C THR A 238 -7.86 -16.56 3.21
N VAL A 239 -7.96 -17.85 3.41
CA VAL A 239 -6.92 -18.73 3.96
C VAL A 239 -6.50 -19.75 2.91
N PHE A 240 -5.21 -19.83 2.63
CA PHE A 240 -4.66 -20.77 1.64
C PHE A 240 -4.07 -21.97 2.35
N ALA A 241 -4.62 -23.16 2.04
CA ALA A 241 -4.16 -24.42 2.58
C ALA A 241 -3.96 -25.46 1.47
N ALA A 242 -2.99 -26.34 1.63
CA ALA A 242 -2.80 -27.49 0.76
C ALA A 242 -3.76 -28.63 1.17
N LEU A 243 -4.15 -29.46 0.22
CA LEU A 243 -4.90 -30.66 0.52
C LEU A 243 -3.99 -31.71 1.16
N ASP A 244 -4.53 -32.49 2.07
CA ASP A 244 -3.78 -33.47 2.85
C ASP A 244 -3.04 -34.47 1.93
N GLY A 245 -1.73 -34.61 2.13
CA GLY A 245 -0.86 -35.45 1.31
C GLY A 245 -0.41 -34.84 -0.03
N GLU A 246 -0.80 -33.58 -0.32
CA GLU A 246 -0.45 -32.89 -1.57
C GLU A 246 0.43 -31.65 -1.32
N GLY A 247 1.08 -31.13 -2.37
CA GLY A 247 1.95 -29.95 -2.31
C GLY A 247 1.23 -28.61 -2.58
N MET A 248 2.03 -27.60 -2.94
CA MET A 248 1.56 -26.24 -3.22
C MET A 248 0.59 -26.16 -4.41
N GLU A 249 0.66 -27.10 -5.35
CA GLU A 249 -0.24 -27.19 -6.49
C GLU A 249 -1.68 -27.48 -6.07
N SER A 250 -1.88 -28.05 -4.89
CA SER A 250 -3.21 -28.31 -4.32
C SER A 250 -3.80 -27.13 -3.56
N TRP A 251 -3.03 -26.04 -3.39
CA TRP A 251 -3.52 -24.89 -2.64
C TRP A 251 -4.93 -24.53 -3.05
N THR A 252 -5.74 -24.37 -2.04
CA THR A 252 -7.16 -24.04 -2.14
C THR A 252 -7.43 -22.84 -1.24
N CYS A 253 -8.23 -21.89 -1.71
CA CYS A 253 -8.62 -20.72 -0.95
C CYS A 253 -9.90 -21.01 -0.17
N PHE A 254 -9.80 -21.00 1.15
CA PHE A 254 -10.92 -21.22 2.09
C PHE A 254 -11.32 -19.90 2.75
N VAL A 255 -12.61 -19.73 3.03
CA VAL A 255 -13.12 -18.64 3.87
C VAL A 255 -13.24 -19.12 5.30
N VAL A 256 -12.46 -18.50 6.18
CA VAL A 256 -12.58 -18.70 7.62
C VAL A 256 -13.16 -17.44 8.25
N GLN A 257 -14.14 -17.59 9.12
CA GLN A 257 -14.77 -16.48 9.83
C GLN A 257 -14.43 -16.52 11.32
N ARG A 258 -14.32 -15.34 11.92
CA ARG A 258 -14.15 -15.24 13.38
C ARG A 258 -15.28 -15.95 14.09
N GLY A 259 -14.95 -16.72 15.14
CA GLY A 259 -15.90 -17.53 15.92
C GLY A 259 -16.03 -18.97 15.45
N MET A 260 -15.44 -19.37 14.32
CA MET A 260 -15.34 -20.79 13.97
C MET A 260 -14.53 -21.55 15.02
N ALA A 261 -15.06 -22.69 15.48
CA ALA A 261 -14.40 -23.53 16.48
C ALA A 261 -13.01 -23.96 15.99
N GLY A 262 -12.00 -23.90 16.87
CA GLY A 262 -10.62 -24.25 16.55
C GLY A 262 -9.80 -23.13 15.89
N PHE A 263 -10.41 -22.02 15.44
CA PHE A 263 -9.70 -20.84 14.90
C PHE A 263 -9.44 -19.83 16.01
N ARG A 264 -8.17 -19.40 16.12
CA ARG A 264 -7.82 -18.29 17.00
C ARG A 264 -6.57 -17.52 16.52
N PRO A 265 -6.54 -16.19 16.65
CA PRO A 265 -5.29 -15.45 16.62
C PRO A 265 -4.51 -15.73 17.91
N VAL A 266 -3.19 -15.95 17.78
CA VAL A 266 -2.33 -16.38 18.89
C VAL A 266 -1.57 -15.21 19.49
N ARG A 267 -0.98 -14.38 18.62
CA ARG A 267 -0.20 -13.21 19.04
C ARG A 267 -0.19 -12.13 17.97
N LYS A 268 0.21 -10.92 18.38
CA LYS A 268 0.54 -9.80 17.50
C LYS A 268 2.04 -9.54 17.52
N GLU A 269 2.58 -9.16 16.35
CA GLU A 269 3.98 -8.81 16.22
C GLU A 269 4.19 -7.32 16.50
N LEU A 270 5.16 -6.99 17.37
CA LEU A 270 5.63 -5.63 17.55
C LEU A 270 6.63 -5.30 16.43
N LYS A 271 6.23 -4.46 15.50
CA LYS A 271 7.04 -4.09 14.33
C LYS A 271 7.85 -2.82 14.57
N MET A 272 8.92 -2.63 13.78
CA MET A 272 9.68 -1.38 13.80
C MET A 272 8.86 -0.19 13.26
N GLY A 273 8.06 -0.41 12.22
CA GLY A 273 7.19 0.59 11.57
C GLY A 273 5.77 0.07 11.38
N MET A 274 4.89 0.93 10.82
CA MET A 274 3.47 0.63 10.60
C MET A 274 2.77 0.07 11.84
N ARG A 275 3.10 0.60 13.02
CA ARG A 275 2.69 0.05 14.32
C ARG A 275 1.19 0.13 14.58
N ALA A 276 0.49 1.10 13.98
CA ALA A 276 -0.97 1.21 14.06
C ALA A 276 -1.71 0.04 13.36
N SER A 277 -1.01 -0.76 12.52
CA SER A 277 -1.57 -1.96 11.90
C SER A 277 -1.16 -3.21 12.68
N GLY A 278 -2.13 -4.01 13.12
CA GLY A 278 -1.88 -5.33 13.68
C GLY A 278 -1.31 -6.28 12.63
N THR A 279 -0.39 -7.15 13.05
CA THR A 279 0.12 -8.25 12.26
C THR A 279 0.16 -9.48 13.15
N ALA A 280 -0.58 -10.52 12.78
CA ALA A 280 -0.87 -11.61 13.71
C ALA A 280 -0.33 -12.97 13.24
N GLU A 281 -0.08 -13.82 14.22
CA GLU A 281 0.00 -15.28 14.03
C GLU A 281 -1.38 -15.88 14.28
N LEU A 282 -1.81 -16.79 13.40
CA LEU A 282 -3.11 -17.46 13.42
C LEU A 282 -2.91 -18.95 13.57
N GLU A 283 -3.72 -19.55 14.42
CA GLU A 283 -3.74 -21.01 14.65
C GLU A 283 -5.07 -21.59 14.19
N PHE A 284 -4.97 -22.72 13.51
CA PHE A 284 -6.08 -23.55 13.03
C PHE A 284 -5.94 -24.93 13.64
N ASN A 285 -6.85 -25.30 14.53
CA ASN A 285 -6.87 -26.61 15.19
C ASN A 285 -8.15 -27.35 14.81
N ASP A 286 -8.09 -28.09 13.68
CA ASP A 286 -9.19 -28.77 13.07
C ASP A 286 -10.43 -27.87 12.83
N VAL A 287 -10.19 -26.70 12.29
CA VAL A 287 -11.27 -25.75 11.95
C VAL A 287 -12.11 -26.34 10.82
N PHE A 288 -13.35 -26.66 11.11
CA PHE A 288 -14.29 -27.18 10.09
C PHE A 288 -14.73 -26.02 9.16
N VAL A 289 -14.46 -26.20 7.87
CA VAL A 289 -14.83 -25.26 6.81
C VAL A 289 -15.74 -25.99 5.81
N PRO A 290 -17.01 -25.59 5.65
CA PRO A 290 -17.94 -26.21 4.69
C PRO A 290 -17.44 -26.04 3.23
N ASP A 291 -17.80 -26.99 2.36
CA ASP A 291 -17.49 -26.91 0.91
C ASP A 291 -17.93 -25.60 0.27
N THR A 292 -19.01 -25.01 0.76
CA THR A 292 -19.53 -23.71 0.29
C THR A 292 -18.68 -22.50 0.69
N HIS A 293 -17.61 -22.69 1.44
CA HIS A 293 -16.62 -21.68 1.84
C HIS A 293 -15.32 -21.77 1.02
N ILE A 294 -15.29 -22.53 -0.07
CA ILE A 294 -14.19 -22.54 -1.03
C ILE A 294 -14.41 -21.41 -2.04
N VAL A 295 -13.38 -20.64 -2.31
CA VAL A 295 -13.39 -19.53 -3.29
C VAL A 295 -12.71 -19.99 -4.57
N GLY A 296 -13.41 -19.86 -5.69
CA GLY A 296 -12.90 -20.15 -7.02
C GLY A 296 -12.68 -21.64 -7.34
N GLY A 297 -12.89 -22.56 -6.38
CA GLY A 297 -12.76 -24.00 -6.55
C GLY A 297 -11.48 -24.59 -5.96
N LEU A 298 -11.50 -25.94 -5.84
CA LEU A 298 -10.36 -26.71 -5.34
C LEU A 298 -9.13 -26.55 -6.26
N ARG A 299 -7.93 -26.54 -5.67
CA ARG A 299 -6.64 -26.46 -6.35
C ARG A 299 -6.46 -25.18 -7.21
N LYS A 300 -7.26 -24.13 -6.94
CA LYS A 300 -7.13 -22.82 -7.60
C LYS A 300 -6.40 -21.77 -6.75
N GLY A 301 -6.02 -22.14 -5.52
CA GLY A 301 -5.41 -21.22 -4.57
C GLY A 301 -4.09 -20.65 -5.06
N TRP A 302 -3.22 -21.45 -5.68
CA TRP A 302 -1.95 -20.95 -6.24
C TRP A 302 -2.19 -19.84 -7.26
N ALA A 303 -3.07 -20.07 -8.23
CA ALA A 303 -3.41 -19.06 -9.25
C ALA A 303 -4.02 -17.80 -8.64
N LEU A 304 -4.94 -17.95 -7.67
CA LEU A 304 -5.55 -16.81 -6.95
C LEU A 304 -4.53 -16.02 -6.14
N ASN A 305 -3.57 -16.70 -5.50
CA ASN A 305 -2.48 -16.06 -4.78
C ASN A 305 -1.62 -15.22 -5.74
N ARG A 306 -1.14 -15.80 -6.83
CA ARG A 306 -0.33 -15.13 -7.84
C ARG A 306 -1.07 -13.91 -8.43
N ALA A 307 -2.34 -14.06 -8.77
CA ALA A 307 -3.17 -12.98 -9.30
C ALA A 307 -3.36 -11.86 -8.27
N THR A 308 -3.60 -12.20 -7.00
CA THR A 308 -3.74 -11.22 -5.91
C THR A 308 -2.46 -10.41 -5.70
N LEU A 309 -1.31 -11.07 -5.64
CA LEU A 309 -0.01 -10.39 -5.49
C LEU A 309 0.33 -9.54 -6.72
N ASN A 310 0.04 -10.03 -7.93
CA ASN A 310 0.23 -9.22 -9.13
C ASN A 310 -0.62 -7.94 -9.11
N PHE A 311 -1.87 -8.03 -8.66
CA PHE A 311 -2.76 -6.88 -8.51
C PHE A 311 -2.26 -5.89 -7.45
N SER A 312 -1.75 -6.38 -6.30
CA SER A 312 -1.43 -5.55 -5.13
C SER A 312 -0.04 -4.87 -5.18
N ARG A 313 0.90 -5.35 -6.00
CA ARG A 313 2.27 -4.82 -6.06
C ARG A 313 2.34 -3.36 -6.51
N ILE A 314 1.49 -2.92 -7.46
CA ILE A 314 1.42 -1.50 -7.87
C ILE A 314 0.86 -0.62 -6.74
N PRO A 315 -0.24 -0.96 -6.05
CA PRO A 315 -0.63 -0.32 -4.79
C PRO A 315 0.48 -0.19 -3.74
N VAL A 316 1.29 -1.25 -3.55
CA VAL A 316 2.44 -1.20 -2.62
C VAL A 316 3.51 -0.21 -3.10
N ALA A 317 3.76 -0.11 -4.40
CA ALA A 317 4.61 0.95 -4.95
C ALA A 317 4.07 2.35 -4.63
N GLY A 318 2.74 2.52 -4.64
CA GLY A 318 2.06 3.75 -4.22
C GLY A 318 2.28 4.11 -2.74
N MET A 319 2.47 3.12 -1.85
CA MET A 319 2.88 3.38 -0.47
C MET A 319 4.25 4.08 -0.42
N GLY A 320 5.20 3.61 -1.23
CA GLY A 320 6.52 4.21 -1.36
C GLY A 320 6.44 5.69 -1.72
N VAL A 321 5.59 6.06 -2.68
CA VAL A 321 5.37 7.48 -3.02
C VAL A 321 4.87 8.28 -1.83
N GLY A 322 3.95 7.72 -1.04
CA GLY A 322 3.42 8.36 0.16
C GLY A 322 4.50 8.61 1.22
N PHE A 323 5.37 7.63 1.47
CA PHE A 323 6.45 7.77 2.45
C PHE A 323 7.52 8.77 2.00
N ALA A 324 7.93 8.72 0.72
CA ALA A 324 8.86 9.69 0.15
C ALA A 324 8.31 11.12 0.30
N ARG A 325 7.01 11.32 0.05
CA ARG A 325 6.34 12.62 0.28
C ARG A 325 6.33 13.03 1.74
N ALA A 326 6.03 12.10 2.66
CA ALA A 326 6.02 12.40 4.10
C ALA A 326 7.40 12.90 4.57
N ALA A 327 8.46 12.23 4.12
CA ALA A 327 9.84 12.58 4.43
C ALA A 327 10.24 13.93 3.80
N LEU A 328 9.92 14.15 2.51
CA LEU A 328 10.16 15.41 1.81
C LEU A 328 9.42 16.59 2.46
N GLU A 329 8.15 16.41 2.80
CA GLU A 329 7.34 17.45 3.46
C GLU A 329 7.95 17.82 4.83
N ALA A 330 8.40 16.84 5.62
CA ALA A 330 9.05 17.05 6.91
C ALA A 330 10.42 17.77 6.76
N ALA A 331 11.24 17.33 5.84
CA ALA A 331 12.55 17.95 5.57
C ALA A 331 12.41 19.41 5.05
N LEU A 332 11.43 19.66 4.19
CA LEU A 332 11.15 21.01 3.66
C LEU A 332 10.65 21.94 4.79
N GLU A 333 9.73 21.47 5.62
CA GLU A 333 9.23 22.25 6.77
C GLU A 333 10.37 22.58 7.74
N PHE A 334 11.21 21.59 8.05
CA PHE A 334 12.38 21.76 8.90
C PHE A 334 13.38 22.77 8.31
N ALA A 335 13.72 22.65 7.02
CA ALA A 335 14.64 23.55 6.35
C ALA A 335 14.13 25.02 6.28
N CYS A 336 12.82 25.21 6.18
CA CYS A 336 12.19 26.54 6.18
C CYS A 336 12.10 27.17 7.57
N SER A 337 11.96 26.36 8.63
CA SER A 337 11.74 26.84 10.00
C SER A 337 13.01 26.92 10.85
N THR A 338 14.07 26.21 10.45
CA THR A 338 15.33 26.13 11.19
C THR A 338 16.36 27.10 10.62
N THR A 339 17.10 27.78 11.51
CA THR A 339 18.16 28.73 11.14
C THR A 339 19.53 28.20 11.58
N LEU A 340 20.53 28.42 10.75
CA LEU A 340 21.95 28.19 11.04
C LEU A 340 22.72 29.48 10.74
N ALA A 341 23.52 29.97 11.67
CA ALA A 341 24.27 31.23 11.56
C ALA A 341 23.40 32.44 11.11
N GLY A 342 22.16 32.49 11.65
CA GLY A 342 21.22 33.61 11.35
C GLY A 342 20.49 33.51 10.01
N LYS A 343 20.67 32.45 9.26
CA LYS A 343 20.10 32.20 7.94
C LYS A 343 19.25 30.92 7.91
N PRO A 344 18.01 30.93 7.36
CA PRO A 344 17.21 29.71 7.20
C PRO A 344 17.96 28.62 6.44
N LEU A 345 17.84 27.36 6.87
CA LEU A 345 18.54 26.24 6.23
C LEU A 345 18.23 26.12 4.75
N VAL A 346 16.99 26.38 4.34
CA VAL A 346 16.56 26.33 2.93
C VAL A 346 17.33 27.30 2.03
N ASN A 347 18.04 28.28 2.59
CA ASN A 347 18.88 29.25 1.85
C ASN A 347 20.34 28.79 1.68
N TYR A 348 20.71 27.59 2.16
CA TYR A 348 22.01 26.99 1.88
C TYR A 348 21.93 26.11 0.63
N GLN A 349 22.90 26.28 -0.28
CA GLN A 349 22.89 25.57 -1.57
C GLN A 349 22.90 24.04 -1.40
N GLU A 350 23.64 23.54 -0.45
CA GLU A 350 23.69 22.11 -0.13
C GLU A 350 22.30 21.56 0.25
N VAL A 351 21.56 22.30 1.06
CA VAL A 351 20.19 21.95 1.45
C VAL A 351 19.25 22.01 0.26
N GLN A 352 19.39 23.03 -0.61
CA GLN A 352 18.60 23.15 -1.83
C GLN A 352 18.83 21.96 -2.78
N LEU A 353 20.09 21.53 -2.95
CA LEU A 353 20.45 20.38 -3.77
C LEU A 353 19.86 19.09 -3.21
N MET A 354 19.93 18.86 -1.90
CA MET A 354 19.30 17.70 -1.27
C MET A 354 17.78 17.69 -1.45
N LEU A 355 17.12 18.82 -1.21
CA LEU A 355 15.67 18.95 -1.41
C LEU A 355 15.27 18.74 -2.88
N ALA A 356 16.05 19.26 -3.83
CA ALA A 356 15.81 19.08 -5.26
C ALA A 356 15.91 17.60 -5.66
N GLN A 357 16.92 16.88 -5.14
CA GLN A 357 17.05 15.42 -5.36
C GLN A 357 15.85 14.65 -4.80
N MET A 358 15.43 14.95 -3.56
CA MET A 358 14.25 14.33 -2.95
C MET A 358 12.98 14.59 -3.76
N VAL A 359 12.80 15.79 -4.31
CA VAL A 359 11.69 16.14 -5.21
C VAL A 359 11.75 15.31 -6.49
N ALA A 360 12.92 15.23 -7.12
CA ALA A 360 13.12 14.50 -8.38
C ALA A 360 12.80 13.01 -8.20
N GLU A 361 13.34 12.37 -7.16
CA GLU A 361 13.08 10.96 -6.86
C GLU A 361 11.58 10.71 -6.57
N THR A 362 10.97 11.55 -5.75
CA THR A 362 9.53 11.43 -5.43
C THR A 362 8.66 11.57 -6.68
N LYS A 363 8.99 12.49 -7.58
CA LYS A 363 8.30 12.66 -8.86
C LYS A 363 8.51 11.47 -9.78
N ALA A 364 9.73 10.94 -9.88
CA ALA A 364 10.07 9.81 -10.74
C ALA A 364 9.30 8.54 -10.34
N ILE A 365 9.33 8.18 -9.04
CA ILE A 365 8.59 7.01 -8.56
C ILE A 365 7.07 7.19 -8.72
N ARG A 366 6.52 8.39 -8.50
CA ARG A 366 5.11 8.67 -8.75
C ARG A 366 4.75 8.51 -10.22
N ALA A 367 5.53 9.07 -11.13
CA ALA A 367 5.30 8.95 -12.56
C ALA A 367 5.24 7.48 -12.99
N MET A 368 6.18 6.65 -12.51
CA MET A 368 6.20 5.21 -12.75
C MET A 368 4.93 4.52 -12.23
N VAL A 369 4.59 4.76 -10.96
CA VAL A 369 3.40 4.14 -10.33
C VAL A 369 2.12 4.54 -11.05
N TRP A 370 1.94 5.83 -11.35
CA TRP A 370 0.73 6.31 -12.02
C TRP A 370 0.64 5.81 -13.47
N HIS A 371 1.78 5.71 -14.18
CA HIS A 371 1.82 5.14 -15.52
C HIS A 371 1.34 3.68 -15.51
N HIS A 372 1.90 2.86 -14.63
CA HIS A 372 1.56 1.43 -14.55
C HIS A 372 0.15 1.19 -13.98
N ALA A 373 -0.34 2.06 -13.09
CA ALA A 373 -1.69 1.98 -12.55
C ALA A 373 -2.80 2.23 -13.60
N ARG A 374 -2.46 2.80 -14.76
CA ARG A 374 -3.38 2.98 -15.89
C ARG A 374 -3.58 1.70 -16.70
N THR A 375 -2.78 0.66 -16.46
CA THR A 375 -2.90 -0.61 -17.18
C THR A 375 -4.03 -1.44 -16.57
N PHE A 376 -4.96 -1.91 -17.42
CA PHE A 376 -6.10 -2.73 -16.97
C PHE A 376 -5.66 -4.09 -16.43
N THR A 377 -4.72 -4.73 -17.12
CA THR A 377 -4.14 -6.02 -16.74
C THR A 377 -2.62 -5.89 -16.68
N PRO A 378 -2.06 -5.47 -15.54
CA PRO A 378 -0.61 -5.32 -15.44
C PRO A 378 0.08 -6.68 -15.56
N ARG A 379 1.14 -6.74 -16.37
CA ARG A 379 2.02 -7.91 -16.43
C ARG A 379 2.74 -8.05 -15.09
N GLN A 380 3.13 -9.29 -14.75
CA GLN A 380 3.84 -9.59 -13.51
C GLN A 380 5.15 -8.80 -13.39
N SER A 381 5.93 -8.71 -14.49
CA SER A 381 7.15 -7.89 -14.55
C SER A 381 6.90 -6.43 -14.23
N VAL A 382 5.85 -5.83 -14.81
CA VAL A 382 5.49 -4.42 -14.61
C VAL A 382 5.09 -4.14 -13.17
N ALA A 383 4.27 -5.00 -12.57
CA ALA A 383 3.86 -4.88 -11.17
C ALA A 383 5.06 -5.04 -10.22
N SER A 384 5.92 -6.04 -10.49
CA SER A 384 7.12 -6.32 -9.70
C SER A 384 8.16 -5.21 -9.81
N MET A 385 8.46 -4.70 -11.02
CA MET A 385 9.36 -3.56 -11.23
C MET A 385 8.88 -2.31 -10.50
N SER A 386 7.56 -2.03 -10.56
CA SER A 386 7.00 -0.90 -9.84
C SER A 386 7.25 -1.00 -8.34
N LYS A 387 6.94 -2.18 -7.77
CA LYS A 387 7.08 -2.41 -6.34
C LYS A 387 8.54 -2.31 -5.89
N LEU A 388 9.45 -3.06 -6.52
CA LEU A 388 10.85 -3.12 -6.10
C LEU A 388 11.54 -1.75 -6.23
N TYR A 389 11.38 -1.08 -7.37
CA TYR A 389 12.06 0.19 -7.63
C TYR A 389 11.51 1.33 -6.75
N CYS A 390 10.18 1.47 -6.69
CA CYS A 390 9.57 2.58 -5.95
C CYS A 390 9.77 2.45 -4.43
N THR A 391 9.79 1.22 -3.88
CA THR A 391 10.03 1.04 -2.44
C THR A 391 11.49 1.25 -2.06
N ASP A 392 12.45 0.83 -2.90
CA ASP A 392 13.88 1.09 -2.69
C ASP A 392 14.15 2.61 -2.72
N ARG A 393 13.69 3.32 -3.78
CA ARG A 393 13.85 4.78 -3.91
C ARG A 393 13.14 5.56 -2.79
N SER A 394 11.97 5.09 -2.35
CA SER A 394 11.27 5.71 -1.23
C SER A 394 12.08 5.70 0.06
N LEU A 395 12.71 4.57 0.38
CA LEU A 395 13.58 4.46 1.56
C LEU A 395 14.78 5.41 1.45
N GLU A 396 15.35 5.57 0.25
CA GLU A 396 16.45 6.52 0.03
C GLU A 396 16.02 7.97 0.24
N VAL A 397 14.82 8.36 -0.24
CA VAL A 397 14.27 9.69 0.03
C VAL A 397 14.06 9.90 1.55
N CYS A 398 13.56 8.88 2.26
CA CYS A 398 13.42 8.96 3.70
C CYS A 398 14.80 9.11 4.38
N ASN A 399 15.83 8.42 3.90
CA ASN A 399 17.19 8.51 4.42
C ASN A 399 17.77 9.92 4.21
N MET A 400 17.61 10.50 2.98
CA MET A 400 18.03 11.88 2.71
C MET A 400 17.35 12.90 3.64
N ALA A 401 16.08 12.68 3.99
CA ALA A 401 15.39 13.53 4.97
C ALA A 401 16.00 13.41 6.38
N MET A 402 16.34 12.18 6.78
CA MET A 402 17.02 11.92 8.06
C MET A 402 18.38 12.64 8.11
N ASP A 403 19.17 12.55 7.04
CA ASP A 403 20.47 13.20 6.93
C ASP A 403 20.37 14.73 6.97
N LEU A 404 19.41 15.31 6.23
CA LEU A 404 19.18 16.76 6.21
C LEU A 404 18.78 17.31 7.57
N MET A 405 17.93 16.58 8.31
CA MET A 405 17.42 17.00 9.61
C MET A 405 18.37 16.66 10.78
N GLY A 406 19.36 15.80 10.55
CA GLY A 406 20.35 15.37 11.54
C GLY A 406 19.66 14.79 12.79
N ASN A 407 20.12 15.17 13.99
CA ASN A 407 19.55 14.64 15.24
C ASN A 407 18.05 14.99 15.45
N HIS A 408 17.53 16.02 14.80
CA HIS A 408 16.09 16.32 14.85
C HIS A 408 15.24 15.27 14.16
N SER A 409 15.79 14.57 13.17
CA SER A 409 15.08 13.48 12.48
C SER A 409 14.80 12.29 13.39
N LEU A 410 15.55 12.11 14.48
CA LEU A 410 15.39 11.01 15.42
C LEU A 410 14.23 11.23 16.40
N LEU A 411 13.69 12.47 16.45
CA LEU A 411 12.62 12.81 17.36
C LEU A 411 11.25 12.43 16.74
N HIS A 412 10.50 11.63 17.45
CA HIS A 412 9.19 11.13 17.02
C HIS A 412 8.23 12.24 16.54
N ALA A 413 8.24 13.40 17.22
CA ALA A 413 7.41 14.55 16.86
C ALA A 413 7.66 15.10 15.44
N ASN A 414 8.87 14.92 14.89
CA ASN A 414 9.25 15.42 13.57
C ASN A 414 8.81 14.51 12.41
N ARG A 415 8.23 13.37 12.69
CA ARG A 415 7.64 12.42 11.72
C ARG A 415 8.62 11.79 10.71
N ALA A 416 9.84 12.32 10.54
CA ALA A 416 10.82 11.78 9.59
C ALA A 416 11.23 10.35 9.95
N GLU A 417 11.53 10.08 11.23
CA GLU A 417 11.88 8.74 11.71
C GLU A 417 10.75 7.73 11.49
N LYS A 418 9.50 8.17 11.66
CA LYS A 418 8.33 7.32 11.41
C LYS A 418 8.21 6.99 9.92
N ALA A 419 8.38 7.98 9.03
CA ALA A 419 8.36 7.75 7.58
C ALA A 419 9.47 6.76 7.17
N PHE A 420 10.68 6.89 7.72
CA PHE A 420 11.79 5.97 7.49
C PHE A 420 11.47 4.55 7.97
N ARG A 421 10.96 4.38 9.19
CA ARG A 421 10.58 3.06 9.73
C ARG A 421 9.44 2.43 8.92
N ASP A 422 8.43 3.21 8.54
CA ASP A 422 7.31 2.74 7.74
C ASP A 422 7.77 2.33 6.32
N ALA A 423 8.66 3.11 5.69
CA ALA A 423 9.20 2.84 4.35
C ALA A 423 10.06 1.56 4.27
N ARG A 424 10.59 1.08 5.39
CA ARG A 424 11.40 -0.14 5.42
C ARG A 424 10.56 -1.41 5.16
N LEU A 425 9.29 -1.42 5.57
CA LEU A 425 8.46 -2.63 5.53
C LEU A 425 8.06 -3.07 4.11
N PRO A 426 7.66 -2.17 3.19
CA PRO A 426 7.26 -2.56 1.82
C PRO A 426 8.35 -3.25 1.01
N ILE A 427 9.61 -3.11 1.37
CA ILE A 427 10.73 -3.83 0.75
C ILE A 427 10.64 -5.34 1.05
N ILE A 428 9.94 -5.72 2.11
CA ILE A 428 9.86 -7.09 2.64
C ILE A 428 8.54 -7.76 2.23
N PHE A 429 7.39 -7.12 2.50
CA PHE A 429 6.10 -7.75 2.25
C PHE A 429 5.66 -7.66 0.76
N GLU A 430 4.59 -8.37 0.37
CA GLU A 430 4.14 -8.55 -1.03
C GLU A 430 5.23 -9.18 -1.93
N GLY A 431 5.97 -10.13 -1.36
CA GLY A 431 7.22 -10.61 -1.89
C GLY A 431 8.36 -9.63 -1.64
N THR A 432 9.48 -10.13 -1.14
CA THR A 432 10.68 -9.29 -0.97
C THR A 432 11.10 -8.68 -2.30
N ASN A 433 11.88 -7.58 -2.27
CA ASN A 433 12.39 -7.00 -3.51
C ASN A 433 13.31 -7.95 -4.28
N GLN A 434 13.91 -8.96 -3.60
CA GLN A 434 14.65 -10.05 -4.25
C GLN A 434 13.72 -10.94 -5.08
N ILE A 435 12.62 -11.42 -4.50
CA ILE A 435 11.62 -12.25 -5.22
C ILE A 435 10.97 -11.46 -6.36
N ASN A 436 10.73 -10.15 -6.18
CA ASN A 436 10.23 -9.32 -7.26
C ASN A 436 11.21 -9.20 -8.44
N ARG A 437 12.54 -9.24 -8.21
CA ARG A 437 13.53 -9.32 -9.28
C ARG A 437 13.45 -10.64 -10.04
N LEU A 438 13.29 -11.77 -9.34
CA LEU A 438 13.09 -13.09 -9.98
C LEU A 438 11.80 -13.13 -10.78
N ALA A 439 10.70 -12.56 -10.25
CA ALA A 439 9.42 -12.46 -10.96
C ALA A 439 9.50 -11.63 -12.27
N VAL A 440 10.41 -10.65 -12.36
CA VAL A 440 10.68 -9.93 -13.61
C VAL A 440 11.34 -10.84 -14.62
N ILE A 441 12.34 -11.62 -14.22
CA ILE A 441 13.04 -12.56 -15.11
C ILE A 441 12.11 -13.69 -15.55
N GLU A 442 11.30 -14.23 -14.66
CA GLU A 442 10.28 -15.24 -15.00
C GLU A 442 9.34 -14.76 -16.13
N ASP A 443 8.89 -13.51 -16.07
CA ASP A 443 7.95 -12.95 -17.06
C ASP A 443 8.60 -12.70 -18.46
N ILE A 444 9.92 -12.59 -18.52
CA ILE A 444 10.68 -12.42 -19.77
C ILE A 444 11.50 -13.65 -20.14
N GLN A 445 11.24 -14.77 -19.49
CA GLN A 445 12.04 -15.99 -19.62
C GLN A 445 12.17 -16.47 -21.07
N GLU A 446 11.10 -16.44 -21.85
CA GLU A 446 11.12 -16.85 -23.26
C GLU A 446 12.09 -15.99 -24.08
N GLU A 447 12.12 -14.66 -23.85
CA GLU A 447 13.06 -13.76 -24.51
C GLU A 447 14.51 -14.05 -24.10
N VAL A 448 14.74 -14.33 -22.81
CA VAL A 448 16.08 -14.68 -22.30
C VAL A 448 16.55 -16.01 -22.88
N LEU A 449 15.71 -17.04 -22.85
CA LEU A 449 16.04 -18.38 -23.36
C LEU A 449 16.30 -18.35 -24.87
N ALA A 450 15.55 -17.59 -25.66
CA ALA A 450 15.76 -17.46 -27.09
C ALA A 450 17.14 -16.88 -27.44
N LYS A 451 17.73 -16.04 -26.58
CA LYS A 451 19.07 -15.47 -26.75
C LYS A 451 20.19 -16.35 -26.22
N CYS A 452 19.87 -17.33 -25.37
CA CYS A 452 20.84 -18.29 -24.83
C CYS A 452 20.95 -19.58 -25.63
N GLN A 453 20.10 -19.80 -26.63
CA GLN A 453 20.22 -20.92 -27.54
C GLN A 453 21.34 -20.62 -28.57
N PRO A 454 22.31 -21.54 -28.76
CA PRO A 454 23.44 -21.33 -29.66
C PRO A 454 23.01 -21.26 -31.14
#